data_479657e80436629f7a59cfb0885a814c
#
_entry.id   479657e80436629f7a59cfb0885a814c
#
_cell.length_a   1.000
_cell.length_b   1.000
_cell.length_c   1.000
_cell.angle_alpha   90.00
_cell.angle_beta   90.00
_cell.angle_gamma   90.00
#
_symmetry.space_group_name_H-M   'P 1'
#
loop_
_entity.id
_entity.type
_entity.pdbx_description
1 polymer ?
#
loop_
_entity_poly.entity_id
_entity_poly.type
_entity_poly.pdbx_seq_one_letter_code
_entity_poly.pdbx_strand_id
1 'polypeptide(L)'
;MQITADQCRAARSLLNWTQDQLATNAAVSRATVADFESSARQPMKNNLRSIADCMFAAGVDFIPEEGDLGVGVRFSKRKITYINNVKINRFDRIATIPMRYSSEDFVCVIGLDDVDDYYRTNFSTDGEISKAISDMLHIVLTAAERYAPTNIKDRKLIVTYDMLDSR
;
A
#
# COMPACT_ATOMS: atom_id res chain seq x y z
N MET A 1 -1.94 -4.75 -9.46
CA MET A 1 -3.41 -4.93 -9.41
C MET A 1 -4.04 -3.99 -10.44
N GLN A 2 -5.02 -4.44 -11.20
CA GLN A 2 -5.73 -3.60 -12.17
C GLN A 2 -7.14 -3.36 -11.63
N ILE A 3 -7.55 -2.09 -11.54
CA ILE A 3 -8.87 -1.68 -11.06
C ILE A 3 -9.63 -0.94 -12.16
N THR A 4 -10.95 -0.93 -12.10
CA THR A 4 -11.81 -0.19 -13.01
C THR A 4 -12.07 1.23 -12.49
N ALA A 5 -12.54 2.12 -13.37
CA ALA A 5 -12.96 3.48 -12.99
C ALA A 5 -14.09 3.45 -11.94
N ASP A 6 -15.04 2.53 -12.10
CA ASP A 6 -16.16 2.36 -11.16
C ASP A 6 -15.67 1.90 -9.79
N GLN A 7 -14.72 0.95 -9.74
CA GLN A 7 -14.09 0.54 -8.50
C GLN A 7 -13.33 1.69 -7.84
N CYS A 8 -12.63 2.53 -8.61
CA CYS A 8 -11.92 3.69 -8.09
C CYS A 8 -12.89 4.67 -7.43
N ARG A 9 -13.99 5.06 -8.10
CA ARG A 9 -15.03 5.94 -7.54
C ARG A 9 -15.66 5.35 -6.27
N ALA A 10 -16.02 4.07 -6.31
CA ALA A 10 -16.64 3.38 -5.18
C ALA A 10 -15.69 3.29 -3.98
N ALA A 11 -14.42 2.94 -4.19
CA ALA A 11 -13.40 2.87 -3.15
C ALA A 11 -13.15 4.25 -2.50
N ARG A 12 -13.04 5.30 -3.32
CA ARG A 12 -12.89 6.67 -2.83
C ARG A 12 -14.11 7.11 -2.01
N SER A 13 -15.30 6.77 -2.45
CA SER A 13 -16.55 7.06 -1.72
C SER A 13 -16.60 6.32 -0.38
N LEU A 14 -16.21 5.05 -0.33
CA LEU A 14 -16.11 4.28 0.92
C LEU A 14 -15.16 4.95 1.93
N LEU A 15 -14.04 5.51 1.44
CA LEU A 15 -13.04 6.18 2.26
C LEU A 15 -13.43 7.63 2.61
N ASN A 16 -14.55 8.15 2.09
CA ASN A 16 -14.93 9.56 2.18
C ASN A 16 -13.84 10.52 1.69
N TRP A 17 -13.05 10.10 0.72
CA TRP A 17 -12.00 10.93 0.14
C TRP A 17 -12.53 11.79 -1.02
N THR A 18 -11.99 13.01 -1.12
CA THR A 18 -12.12 13.82 -2.33
C THR A 18 -11.14 13.32 -3.41
N GLN A 19 -11.34 13.73 -4.67
CA GLN A 19 -10.35 13.44 -5.73
C GLN A 19 -8.98 14.05 -5.43
N ASP A 20 -8.93 15.20 -4.76
CA ASP A 20 -7.68 15.83 -4.34
C ASP A 20 -6.95 15.01 -3.27
N GLN A 21 -7.68 14.48 -2.30
CA GLN A 21 -7.11 13.61 -1.27
C GLN A 21 -6.59 12.30 -1.88
N LEU A 22 -7.33 11.69 -2.79
CA LEU A 22 -6.86 10.50 -3.50
C LEU A 22 -5.60 10.81 -4.32
N ALA A 23 -5.59 11.91 -5.07
CA ALA A 23 -4.45 12.33 -5.87
C ALA A 23 -3.18 12.54 -5.02
N THR A 24 -3.35 13.22 -3.87
CA THR A 24 -2.26 13.44 -2.91
C THR A 24 -1.74 12.13 -2.35
N ASN A 25 -2.63 11.23 -1.88
CA ASN A 25 -2.25 9.95 -1.28
C ASN A 25 -1.61 8.98 -2.28
N ALA A 26 -2.03 9.04 -3.54
CA ALA A 26 -1.48 8.22 -4.63
C ALA A 26 -0.26 8.85 -5.32
N ALA A 27 0.15 10.06 -4.92
CA ALA A 27 1.20 10.84 -5.58
C ALA A 27 0.99 11.02 -7.09
N VAL A 28 -0.26 11.27 -7.51
CA VAL A 28 -0.65 11.55 -8.90
C VAL A 28 -1.32 12.92 -9.00
N SER A 29 -1.53 13.42 -10.23
CA SER A 29 -2.29 14.66 -10.41
C SER A 29 -3.80 14.43 -10.20
N ARG A 30 -4.52 15.46 -9.69
CA ARG A 30 -5.98 15.43 -9.62
C ARG A 30 -6.63 15.15 -10.97
N ALA A 31 -6.08 15.73 -12.05
CA ALA A 31 -6.56 15.48 -13.42
C ALA A 31 -6.48 14.00 -13.78
N THR A 32 -5.40 13.30 -13.40
CA THR A 32 -5.26 11.84 -13.61
C THR A 32 -6.39 11.06 -12.93
N VAL A 33 -6.75 11.44 -11.70
CA VAL A 33 -7.86 10.81 -10.97
C VAL A 33 -9.21 11.12 -11.64
N ALA A 34 -9.47 12.38 -11.96
CA ALA A 34 -10.72 12.82 -12.58
C ALA A 34 -10.95 12.17 -13.96
N ASP A 35 -9.91 12.15 -14.81
CA ASP A 35 -9.97 11.54 -16.14
C ASP A 35 -10.21 10.02 -16.05
N PHE A 36 -9.59 9.36 -15.06
CA PHE A 36 -9.79 7.92 -14.83
C PHE A 36 -11.21 7.64 -14.35
N GLU A 37 -11.66 8.33 -13.30
CA GLU A 37 -13.00 8.12 -12.74
C GLU A 37 -14.13 8.42 -13.72
N SER A 38 -13.93 9.38 -14.63
CA SER A 38 -14.88 9.69 -15.71
C SER A 38 -14.78 8.75 -16.92
N SER A 39 -13.82 7.81 -16.90
CA SER A 39 -13.49 6.93 -18.03
C SER A 39 -13.01 7.69 -19.28
N ALA A 40 -12.61 8.95 -19.12
CA ALA A 40 -12.10 9.76 -20.23
C ALA A 40 -10.71 9.30 -20.68
N ARG A 41 -9.89 8.83 -19.74
CA ARG A 41 -8.53 8.37 -20.04
C ARG A 41 -8.08 7.30 -19.05
N GLN A 42 -7.43 6.25 -19.58
CA GLN A 42 -6.75 5.25 -18.76
C GLN A 42 -5.40 5.80 -18.28
N PRO A 43 -5.11 5.82 -16.97
CA PRO A 43 -3.80 6.22 -16.47
C PRO A 43 -2.69 5.29 -16.93
N MET A 44 -1.45 5.77 -16.92
CA MET A 44 -0.30 4.88 -17.06
C MET A 44 -0.30 3.81 -15.97
N LYS A 45 0.23 2.62 -16.28
CA LYS A 45 0.21 1.45 -15.37
C LYS A 45 0.72 1.78 -13.96
N ASN A 46 1.78 2.58 -13.86
CA ASN A 46 2.35 2.98 -12.56
C ASN A 46 1.37 3.85 -11.76
N ASN A 47 0.73 4.83 -12.40
CA ASN A 47 -0.24 5.70 -11.74
C ASN A 47 -1.48 4.92 -11.29
N LEU A 48 -1.97 4.01 -12.15
CA LEU A 48 -3.11 3.15 -11.80
C LEU A 48 -2.78 2.25 -10.61
N ARG A 49 -1.57 1.71 -10.58
CA ARG A 49 -1.08 0.93 -9.45
C ARG A 49 -1.00 1.76 -8.18
N SER A 50 -0.40 2.96 -8.23
CA SER A 50 -0.32 3.86 -7.06
C SER A 50 -1.70 4.21 -6.52
N ILE A 51 -2.69 4.47 -7.39
CA ILE A 51 -4.08 4.71 -7.00
C ILE A 51 -4.67 3.49 -6.28
N ALA A 52 -4.49 2.29 -6.84
CA ALA A 52 -5.00 1.06 -6.23
C ALA A 52 -4.33 0.77 -4.88
N ASP A 53 -3.01 0.88 -4.81
CA ASP A 53 -2.22 0.56 -3.63
C ASP A 53 -2.51 1.51 -2.46
N CYS A 54 -2.70 2.81 -2.71
CA CYS A 54 -3.06 3.74 -1.63
C CYS A 54 -4.46 3.48 -1.05
N MET A 55 -5.45 3.11 -1.88
CA MET A 55 -6.78 2.74 -1.42
C MET A 55 -6.77 1.40 -0.67
N PHE A 56 -5.99 0.44 -1.17
CA PHE A 56 -5.76 -0.83 -0.49
C PHE A 56 -5.12 -0.62 0.89
N ALA A 57 -4.08 0.23 0.96
CA ALA A 57 -3.44 0.59 2.23
C ALA A 57 -4.40 1.29 3.20
N ALA A 58 -5.36 2.06 2.68
CA ALA A 58 -6.42 2.69 3.46
C ALA A 58 -7.54 1.74 3.90
N GLY A 59 -7.45 0.44 3.58
CA GLY A 59 -8.38 -0.59 4.05
C GLY A 59 -9.53 -0.89 3.11
N VAL A 60 -9.37 -0.71 1.80
CA VAL A 60 -10.35 -1.14 0.79
C VAL A 60 -9.82 -2.35 0.03
N ASP A 61 -10.63 -3.40 -0.05
CA ASP A 61 -10.39 -4.54 -0.94
C ASP A 61 -11.13 -4.34 -2.26
N PHE A 62 -10.45 -4.62 -3.36
CA PHE A 62 -11.03 -4.67 -4.70
C PHE A 62 -11.44 -6.10 -5.02
N ILE A 63 -12.71 -6.29 -5.37
CA ILE A 63 -13.28 -7.59 -5.71
C ILE A 63 -13.22 -7.73 -7.23
N PRO A 64 -12.51 -8.75 -7.76
CA PRO A 64 -12.49 -9.02 -9.19
C PRO A 64 -13.83 -9.54 -9.68
N GLU A 65 -14.03 -9.52 -10.98
CA GLU A 65 -15.14 -10.22 -11.62
C GLU A 65 -14.99 -11.73 -11.43
N GLU A 66 -16.07 -12.40 -11.05
CA GLU A 66 -16.08 -13.85 -10.83
C GLU A 66 -17.42 -14.44 -11.31
N GLY A 67 -17.37 -15.26 -12.36
CA GLY A 67 -18.55 -15.84 -12.99
C GLY A 67 -19.53 -14.75 -13.45
N ASP A 68 -20.76 -14.80 -12.96
CA ASP A 68 -21.82 -13.82 -13.27
C ASP A 68 -21.80 -12.60 -12.33
N LEU A 69 -20.83 -12.54 -11.39
CA LEU A 69 -20.68 -11.45 -10.44
C LEU A 69 -19.69 -10.42 -10.98
N GLY A 70 -20.14 -9.18 -11.12
CA GLY A 70 -19.29 -8.08 -11.56
C GLY A 70 -18.26 -7.64 -10.51
N VAL A 71 -17.39 -6.73 -10.92
CA VAL A 71 -16.37 -6.14 -10.04
C VAL A 71 -17.01 -5.36 -8.88
N GLY A 72 -16.33 -5.31 -7.73
CA GLY A 72 -16.81 -4.58 -6.57
C GLY A 72 -15.69 -4.03 -5.71
N VAL A 73 -16.09 -3.38 -4.62
CA VAL A 73 -15.20 -2.94 -3.55
C VAL A 73 -15.87 -3.18 -2.20
N ARG A 74 -15.06 -3.37 -1.16
CA ARG A 74 -15.54 -3.48 0.23
C ARG A 74 -14.50 -2.96 1.20
N PHE A 75 -14.93 -2.59 2.40
CA PHE A 75 -13.96 -2.41 3.48
C PHE A 75 -13.27 -3.74 3.78
N SER A 76 -11.95 -3.68 3.88
CA SER A 76 -11.16 -4.81 4.31
C SER A 76 -11.46 -5.15 5.76
N LYS A 77 -11.53 -6.44 6.08
CA LYS A 77 -11.54 -6.91 7.48
C LYS A 77 -10.13 -6.93 8.08
N ARG A 78 -9.15 -6.33 7.40
CA ARG A 78 -7.79 -6.27 7.89
C ARG A 78 -7.74 -5.61 9.25
N LYS A 79 -6.97 -6.22 10.12
CA LYS A 79 -6.70 -5.69 11.46
C LYS A 79 -5.59 -4.66 11.42
N ILE A 80 -4.80 -4.61 10.32
CA ILE A 80 -3.67 -3.71 10.15
C ILE A 80 -3.96 -2.68 9.07
N THR A 81 -3.72 -1.42 9.39
CA THR A 81 -3.80 -0.29 8.45
C THR A 81 -2.50 0.49 8.46
N TYR A 82 -2.16 1.03 7.32
CA TYR A 82 -1.06 1.98 7.15
C TYR A 82 -1.50 3.37 7.62
N ILE A 83 -0.66 4.06 8.40
CA ILE A 83 -1.04 5.34 9.00
C ILE A 83 -0.39 6.52 8.31
N ASN A 84 0.89 6.42 7.93
CA ASN A 84 1.66 7.56 7.48
C ASN A 84 2.87 7.14 6.62
N ASN A 85 3.58 8.14 6.10
CA ASN A 85 4.71 7.95 5.17
C ASN A 85 5.84 7.11 5.76
N VAL A 86 6.49 6.37 4.86
CA VAL A 86 7.72 5.62 5.15
C VAL A 86 8.82 6.60 5.56
N LYS A 87 9.55 6.26 6.62
CA LYS A 87 10.75 6.98 7.05
C LYS A 87 11.98 6.11 6.80
N ILE A 88 12.98 6.65 6.13
CA ILE A 88 14.23 5.95 5.81
C ILE A 88 15.33 6.45 6.72
N ASN A 89 16.02 5.52 7.37
CA ASN A 89 17.25 5.78 8.10
C ASN A 89 18.39 5.03 7.42
N ARG A 90 19.24 5.76 6.70
CA ARG A 90 20.36 5.18 5.95
C ARG A 90 21.51 4.73 6.84
N PHE A 91 21.70 5.37 7.98
CA PHE A 91 22.76 5.02 8.92
C PHE A 91 22.52 3.62 9.51
N ASP A 92 21.29 3.37 9.95
CA ASP A 92 20.89 2.06 10.50
C ASP A 92 20.44 1.07 9.41
N ARG A 93 20.43 1.50 8.14
CA ARG A 93 19.95 0.74 6.98
C ARG A 93 18.56 0.12 7.21
N ILE A 94 17.62 0.93 7.69
CA ILE A 94 16.23 0.52 7.92
C ILE A 94 15.23 1.51 7.33
N ALA A 95 14.07 0.99 6.95
CA ALA A 95 12.87 1.77 6.71
C ALA A 95 11.84 1.47 7.80
N THR A 96 11.12 2.49 8.24
CA THR A 96 10.06 2.40 9.23
C THR A 96 8.73 2.83 8.65
N ILE A 97 7.71 2.01 8.85
CA ILE A 97 6.37 2.19 8.30
C ILE A 97 5.39 2.23 9.47
N PRO A 98 4.85 3.41 9.82
CA PRO A 98 3.84 3.52 10.87
C PRO A 98 2.56 2.78 10.47
N MET A 99 2.09 1.89 11.34
CA MET A 99 0.92 1.06 11.14
C MET A 99 0.04 1.04 12.39
N ARG A 100 -1.20 0.59 12.23
CA ARG A 100 -2.15 0.37 13.32
C ARG A 100 -2.67 -1.06 13.26
N TYR A 101 -2.63 -1.75 14.40
CA TYR A 101 -3.27 -3.04 14.59
C TYR A 101 -4.42 -2.89 15.57
N SER A 102 -5.65 -3.15 15.11
CA SER A 102 -6.85 -2.83 15.89
C SER A 102 -6.90 -1.35 16.30
N SER A 103 -6.63 -1.03 17.56
CA SER A 103 -6.59 0.34 18.12
C SER A 103 -5.18 0.79 18.53
N GLU A 104 -4.17 -0.06 18.36
CA GLU A 104 -2.81 0.20 18.83
C GLU A 104 -1.88 0.56 17.66
N ASP A 105 -1.18 1.67 17.80
CA ASP A 105 -0.16 2.09 16.85
C ASP A 105 1.16 1.36 17.10
N PHE A 106 1.76 0.89 16.04
CA PHE A 106 3.09 0.26 16.03
C PHE A 106 3.89 0.67 14.79
N VAL A 107 5.15 0.30 14.76
CA VAL A 107 6.04 0.58 13.63
C VAL A 107 6.49 -0.75 13.01
N CYS A 108 6.23 -0.93 11.74
CA CYS A 108 6.87 -1.97 10.96
C CYS A 108 8.26 -1.50 10.55
N VAL A 109 9.27 -2.32 10.81
CA VAL A 109 10.68 -2.05 10.51
C VAL A 109 11.15 -3.06 9.48
N ILE A 110 11.71 -2.58 8.38
CA ILE A 110 12.26 -3.40 7.29
C ILE A 110 13.71 -3.01 7.08
N GLY A 111 14.61 -3.98 6.98
CA GLY A 111 15.98 -3.77 6.56
C GLY A 111 16.04 -3.27 5.11
N LEU A 112 16.92 -2.32 4.80
CA LEU A 112 17.10 -1.90 3.40
C LEU A 112 17.76 -3.03 2.59
N ASP A 113 18.53 -3.89 3.24
CA ASP A 113 19.09 -5.08 2.61
C ASP A 113 17.97 -6.06 2.19
N ASP A 114 16.93 -6.24 3.03
CA ASP A 114 15.77 -7.08 2.69
C ASP A 114 14.99 -6.50 1.48
N VAL A 115 14.93 -5.16 1.35
CA VAL A 115 14.30 -4.50 0.20
C VAL A 115 15.14 -4.68 -1.06
N ASP A 116 16.46 -4.50 -0.95
CA ASP A 116 17.42 -4.70 -2.05
C ASP A 116 17.35 -6.16 -2.55
N ASP A 117 17.32 -7.13 -1.65
CA ASP A 117 17.22 -8.56 -1.97
C ASP A 117 15.90 -8.91 -2.65
N TYR A 118 14.78 -8.36 -2.15
CA TYR A 118 13.46 -8.58 -2.73
C TYR A 118 13.37 -8.13 -4.19
N TYR A 119 13.96 -6.96 -4.52
CA TYR A 119 14.01 -6.44 -5.89
C TYR A 119 15.24 -6.90 -6.69
N ARG A 120 16.18 -7.61 -6.07
CA ARG A 120 17.47 -8.01 -6.66
C ARG A 120 18.24 -6.82 -7.23
N THR A 121 18.27 -5.72 -6.47
CA THR A 121 18.92 -4.47 -6.86
C THR A 121 19.44 -3.75 -5.62
N ASN A 122 20.33 -2.78 -5.84
CA ASN A 122 20.81 -1.89 -4.77
C ASN A 122 20.28 -0.49 -5.02
N PHE A 123 19.37 -0.03 -4.19
CA PHE A 123 18.82 1.31 -4.30
C PHE A 123 19.78 2.36 -3.76
N SER A 124 20.00 3.43 -4.53
CA SER A 124 20.99 4.46 -4.22
C SER A 124 20.40 5.70 -3.56
N THR A 125 19.12 5.97 -3.78
CA THR A 125 18.46 7.18 -3.29
C THR A 125 17.25 6.86 -2.41
N ASP A 126 16.91 7.78 -1.49
CA ASP A 126 15.72 7.65 -0.64
C ASP A 126 14.43 7.63 -1.45
N GLY A 127 14.43 8.33 -2.59
CA GLY A 127 13.28 8.34 -3.50
C GLY A 127 13.04 6.96 -4.14
N GLU A 128 14.09 6.27 -4.57
CA GLU A 128 14.01 4.91 -5.10
C GLU A 128 13.55 3.92 -4.03
N ILE A 129 14.12 4.00 -2.82
CA ILE A 129 13.75 3.16 -1.68
C ILE A 129 12.29 3.40 -1.28
N SER A 130 11.87 4.66 -1.14
CA SER A 130 10.48 5.00 -0.79
C SER A 130 9.51 4.48 -1.83
N LYS A 131 9.86 4.58 -3.12
CA LYS A 131 9.06 4.03 -4.20
C LYS A 131 8.98 2.51 -4.15
N ALA A 132 10.11 1.82 -3.96
CA ALA A 132 10.17 0.37 -3.85
C ALA A 132 9.29 -0.13 -2.68
N ILE A 133 9.39 0.51 -1.51
CA ILE A 133 8.56 0.16 -0.35
C ILE A 133 7.08 0.45 -0.61
N SER A 134 6.74 1.57 -1.27
CA SER A 134 5.37 1.85 -1.66
C SER A 134 4.82 0.81 -2.63
N ASP A 135 5.64 0.37 -3.58
CA ASP A 135 5.27 -0.65 -4.56
C ASP A 135 5.03 -2.03 -3.92
N MET A 136 5.71 -2.34 -2.82
CA MET A 136 5.54 -3.59 -2.07
C MET A 136 4.64 -3.47 -0.83
N LEU A 137 4.02 -2.31 -0.59
CA LEU A 137 3.27 -2.04 0.64
C LEU A 137 2.17 -3.08 0.91
N HIS A 138 1.52 -3.60 -0.14
CA HIS A 138 0.52 -4.65 -0.01
C HIS A 138 1.10 -5.97 0.52
N ILE A 139 2.35 -6.31 0.16
CA ILE A 139 3.07 -7.49 0.65
C ILE A 139 3.45 -7.28 2.12
N VAL A 140 3.97 -6.09 2.43
CA VAL A 140 4.32 -5.71 3.82
C VAL A 140 3.09 -5.76 4.73
N LEU A 141 1.94 -5.25 4.28
CA LEU A 141 0.69 -5.33 5.05
C LEU A 141 0.24 -6.78 5.25
N THR A 142 0.35 -7.63 4.24
CA THR A 142 0.01 -9.05 4.35
C THR A 142 0.94 -9.77 5.34
N ALA A 143 2.24 -9.52 5.27
CA ALA A 143 3.21 -10.04 6.23
C ALA A 143 2.90 -9.54 7.64
N ALA A 144 2.63 -8.24 7.79
CA ALA A 144 2.27 -7.66 9.07
C ALA A 144 1.00 -8.29 9.66
N GLU A 145 -0.04 -8.54 8.87
CA GLU A 145 -1.26 -9.23 9.33
C GLU A 145 -0.99 -10.64 9.85
N ARG A 146 -0.09 -11.35 9.20
CA ARG A 146 0.29 -12.72 9.60
C ARG A 146 1.10 -12.75 10.88
N TYR A 147 2.04 -11.85 11.05
CA TYR A 147 3.05 -11.91 12.10
C TYR A 147 2.82 -10.94 13.27
N ALA A 148 2.10 -9.83 13.08
CA ALA A 148 1.87 -8.85 14.14
C ALA A 148 1.24 -9.45 15.41
N PRO A 149 0.25 -10.35 15.35
CA PRO A 149 -0.41 -10.86 16.55
C PRO A 149 0.55 -11.51 17.56
N THR A 150 1.67 -12.01 17.08
CA THR A 150 2.63 -12.76 17.93
C THR A 150 4.01 -12.11 18.03
N ASN A 151 4.35 -11.23 17.09
CA ASN A 151 5.73 -10.74 16.90
C ASN A 151 5.90 -9.25 17.16
N ILE A 152 4.85 -8.50 17.52
CA ILE A 152 5.02 -7.10 17.95
C ILE A 152 5.68 -7.11 19.32
N LYS A 153 6.89 -6.53 19.39
CA LYS A 153 7.62 -6.26 20.64
C LYS A 153 7.94 -4.77 20.71
N ASP A 154 7.73 -4.16 21.87
CA ASP A 154 8.00 -2.74 22.09
C ASP A 154 7.39 -1.81 21.02
N ARG A 155 6.18 -2.14 20.56
CA ARG A 155 5.49 -1.45 19.45
C ARG A 155 6.24 -1.49 18.13
N LYS A 156 7.06 -2.52 17.92
CA LYS A 156 7.79 -2.75 16.68
C LYS A 156 7.52 -4.14 16.14
N LEU A 157 7.34 -4.26 14.85
CA LEU A 157 7.34 -5.49 14.09
C LEU A 157 8.53 -5.42 13.12
N ILE A 158 9.49 -6.31 13.27
CA ILE A 158 10.59 -6.44 12.31
C ILE A 158 10.13 -7.41 11.22
N VAL A 159 10.14 -6.94 9.99
CA VAL A 159 9.80 -7.74 8.81
C VAL A 159 11.08 -8.04 8.05
N THR A 160 11.33 -9.33 7.84
CA THR A 160 12.50 -9.84 7.11
C THR A 160 12.13 -10.32 5.72
N TYR A 161 13.11 -10.53 4.86
CA TYR A 161 12.93 -11.07 3.51
C TYR A 161 12.05 -12.33 3.49
N ASP A 162 12.30 -13.30 4.38
CA ASP A 162 11.53 -14.54 4.44
C ASP A 162 10.03 -14.33 4.71
N MET A 163 9.70 -13.26 5.44
CA MET A 163 8.30 -12.88 5.70
C MET A 163 7.63 -12.26 4.48
N LEU A 164 8.42 -11.63 3.59
CA LEU A 164 7.95 -10.98 2.37
C LEU A 164 7.78 -11.99 1.22
N ASP A 165 8.63 -13.00 1.15
CA ASP A 165 8.63 -14.01 0.08
C ASP A 165 7.80 -15.27 0.43
N SER A 166 7.07 -15.26 1.53
CA SER A 166 6.19 -16.39 1.90
C SER A 166 5.01 -16.52 0.93
N ARG A 167 5.27 -17.24 -0.19
CA ARG A 167 4.26 -17.70 -1.16
C ARG A 167 3.49 -18.90 -0.63
#